data_3eead799b7d56f6c48ad9c9e21d97f7b
#
_entry.id   3eead799b7d56f6c48ad9c9e21d97f7b
#
_cell.length_a   1.000
_cell.length_b   1.000
_cell.length_c   1.000
_cell.angle_alpha   90.00
_cell.angle_beta   90.00
_cell.angle_gamma   90.00
#
_symmetry.space_group_name_H-M   'P 1'
#
loop_
_entity.id
_entity.type
_entity.pdbx_description
1 polymer ?
#
loop_
_entity_poly.entity_id
_entity_poly.type
_entity_poly.pdbx_seq_one_letter_code
_entity_poly.pdbx_strand_id
1 'polypeptide(L)'
;MTATLDRPATAGPEPATTPRRRWERFSLAGLLGGTALLNLWGLAASGWANSFYAAAVWAGTRSWKALLFGAFDPAGFITVDKPPASIWVMGLSGRIFGFSSWSMLVPEALMGVAAVALLYASVRRVSGPVAGLLAGATLALTPVVVLMFRFNNPDALLVLLLVLAAYCTTRAIERASTRWLVL
;
A
#
# COMPACT_ATOMS: atom_id res chain seq x y z
N MET A 1 21.10 55.04 -31.85
CA MET A 1 19.80 54.39 -31.79
C MET A 1 19.93 52.95 -32.22
N THR A 2 20.19 52.05 -31.29
CA THR A 2 20.37 50.60 -31.55
C THR A 2 19.06 49.90 -31.14
N ALA A 3 18.29 49.45 -32.10
CA ALA A 3 17.06 48.69 -31.86
C ALA A 3 17.44 47.26 -31.48
N THR A 4 17.18 46.90 -30.22
CA THR A 4 17.27 45.53 -29.73
C THR A 4 16.04 44.78 -30.24
N LEU A 5 16.27 43.86 -31.18
CA LEU A 5 15.24 42.93 -31.66
C LEU A 5 14.95 41.92 -30.52
N ASP A 6 13.84 42.12 -29.86
CA ASP A 6 13.28 41.17 -28.90
C ASP A 6 12.88 39.90 -29.66
N ARG A 7 13.68 38.82 -29.49
CA ARG A 7 13.41 37.50 -30.05
C ARG A 7 12.41 36.81 -29.15
N PRO A 8 11.19 36.48 -29.60
CA PRO A 8 10.24 35.76 -28.76
C PRO A 8 10.85 34.42 -28.35
N ALA A 9 10.87 34.17 -27.04
CA ALA A 9 11.28 32.88 -26.48
C ALA A 9 10.37 31.80 -27.07
N THR A 10 10.94 30.96 -27.93
CA THR A 10 10.26 29.76 -28.40
C THR A 10 10.02 28.86 -27.19
N ALA A 11 8.75 28.77 -26.77
CA ALA A 11 8.32 27.78 -25.77
C ALA A 11 8.79 26.40 -26.26
N GLY A 12 9.69 25.81 -25.48
CA GLY A 12 10.15 24.44 -25.73
C GLY A 12 8.95 23.49 -25.75
N PRO A 13 8.99 22.41 -26.53
CA PRO A 13 7.88 21.47 -26.62
C PRO A 13 7.52 20.96 -25.22
N GLU A 14 6.24 21.15 -24.82
CA GLU A 14 5.72 20.51 -23.64
C GLU A 14 6.02 19.00 -23.69
N PRO A 15 6.49 18.40 -22.58
CA PRO A 15 6.73 16.96 -22.55
C PRO A 15 5.41 16.24 -22.84
N ALA A 16 5.29 15.71 -24.06
CA ALA A 16 4.14 14.95 -24.49
C ALA A 16 3.92 13.77 -23.52
N THR A 17 2.84 13.80 -22.78
CA THR A 17 2.40 12.66 -21.96
C THR A 17 2.03 11.53 -22.91
N THR A 18 2.98 10.64 -23.17
CA THR A 18 2.75 9.47 -24.03
C THR A 18 1.57 8.67 -23.47
N PRO A 19 0.50 8.48 -24.25
CA PRO A 19 -0.65 7.72 -23.79
C PRO A 19 -0.20 6.32 -23.41
N ARG A 20 -0.62 5.89 -22.20
CA ARG A 20 -0.33 4.56 -21.67
C ARG A 20 -0.73 3.51 -22.72
N ARG A 21 0.20 2.74 -23.23
CA ARG A 21 -0.08 1.72 -24.24
C ARG A 21 -1.13 0.72 -23.70
N ARG A 22 -2.04 0.25 -24.54
CA ARG A 22 -3.11 -0.68 -24.13
C ARG A 22 -2.57 -1.92 -23.41
N TRP A 23 -1.47 -2.50 -23.93
CA TRP A 23 -0.84 -3.67 -23.31
C TRP A 23 -0.42 -3.42 -21.86
N GLU A 24 0.10 -2.23 -21.56
CA GLU A 24 0.55 -1.84 -20.23
C GLU A 24 -0.61 -1.84 -19.19
N ARG A 25 -1.78 -1.38 -19.62
CA ARG A 25 -2.99 -1.39 -18.77
C ARG A 25 -3.45 -2.82 -18.49
N PHE A 26 -3.47 -3.67 -19.52
CA PHE A 26 -3.87 -5.07 -19.37
C PHE A 26 -2.87 -5.86 -18.53
N SER A 27 -1.56 -5.66 -18.74
CA SER A 27 -0.52 -6.32 -17.95
C SER A 27 -0.56 -5.89 -16.48
N LEU A 28 -0.78 -4.60 -16.22
CA LEU A 28 -0.96 -4.11 -14.84
C LEU A 28 -2.24 -4.68 -14.21
N ALA A 29 -3.35 -4.68 -14.94
CA ALA A 29 -4.59 -5.25 -14.45
C ALA A 29 -4.45 -6.75 -14.16
N GLY A 30 -3.74 -7.50 -15.03
CA GLY A 30 -3.41 -8.90 -14.80
C GLY A 30 -2.53 -9.11 -13.57
N LEU A 31 -1.50 -8.29 -13.39
CA LEU A 31 -0.63 -8.33 -12.22
C LEU A 31 -1.42 -8.07 -10.92
N LEU A 32 -2.20 -6.99 -10.89
CA LEU A 32 -2.97 -6.64 -9.69
C LEU A 32 -4.10 -7.63 -9.41
N GLY A 33 -4.81 -8.09 -10.47
CA GLY A 33 -5.84 -9.12 -10.36
C GLY A 33 -5.27 -10.46 -9.88
N GLY A 34 -4.13 -10.89 -10.43
CA GLY A 34 -3.41 -12.08 -9.97
C GLY A 34 -2.94 -11.95 -8.51
N THR A 35 -2.41 -10.79 -8.12
CA THR A 35 -2.02 -10.52 -6.73
C THR A 35 -3.23 -10.56 -5.80
N ALA A 36 -4.34 -9.94 -6.20
CA ALA A 36 -5.57 -9.96 -5.41
C ALA A 36 -6.11 -11.40 -5.26
N LEU A 37 -6.12 -12.15 -6.35
CA LEU A 37 -6.52 -13.56 -6.32
C LEU A 37 -5.63 -14.36 -5.38
N LEU A 38 -4.30 -14.22 -5.49
CA LEU A 38 -3.33 -14.94 -4.65
C LEU A 38 -3.50 -14.60 -3.17
N ASN A 39 -3.71 -13.32 -2.84
CA ASN A 39 -3.83 -12.87 -1.45
C ASN A 39 -5.21 -13.17 -0.84
N LEU A 40 -6.30 -13.14 -1.63
CA LEU A 40 -7.66 -13.34 -1.13
C LEU A 40 -8.15 -14.79 -1.22
N TRP A 41 -7.56 -15.61 -2.10
CA TRP A 41 -7.98 -17.00 -2.28
C TRP A 41 -7.82 -17.81 -1.00
N GLY A 42 -8.92 -18.38 -0.51
CA GLY A 42 -8.90 -19.22 0.69
C GLY A 42 -8.44 -18.49 1.96
N LEU A 43 -8.59 -17.18 2.03
CA LEU A 43 -8.10 -16.35 3.15
C LEU A 43 -8.69 -16.77 4.50
N ALA A 44 -9.95 -17.20 4.53
CA ALA A 44 -10.63 -17.72 5.72
C ALA A 44 -9.97 -18.99 6.30
N ALA A 45 -9.23 -19.75 5.50
CA ALA A 45 -8.50 -20.94 5.98
C ALA A 45 -7.38 -20.58 6.97
N SER A 46 -6.91 -19.32 6.96
CA SER A 46 -5.96 -18.80 7.95
C SER A 46 -6.56 -18.62 9.35
N GLY A 47 -7.88 -18.76 9.49
CA GLY A 47 -8.59 -18.60 10.77
C GLY A 47 -8.31 -17.24 11.40
N TRP A 48 -7.93 -17.23 12.66
CA TRP A 48 -7.55 -16.00 13.39
C TRP A 48 -6.09 -15.60 13.12
N ALA A 49 -5.35 -16.40 12.35
CA ALA A 49 -3.93 -16.20 12.02
C ALA A 49 -3.08 -16.04 13.31
N ASN A 50 -2.64 -14.82 13.66
CA ASN A 50 -2.02 -14.56 14.94
C ASN A 50 -3.09 -14.20 15.98
N SER A 51 -3.35 -15.08 16.94
CA SER A 51 -4.36 -14.89 17.98
C SER A 51 -4.07 -13.69 18.89
N PHE A 52 -2.79 -13.34 19.07
CA PHE A 52 -2.37 -12.16 19.82
C PHE A 52 -2.90 -10.86 19.20
N TYR A 53 -2.66 -10.65 17.91
CA TYR A 53 -3.20 -9.48 17.22
C TYR A 53 -4.71 -9.56 16.99
N ALA A 54 -5.27 -10.76 16.79
CA ALA A 54 -6.70 -10.95 16.68
C ALA A 54 -7.45 -10.51 17.94
N ALA A 55 -6.91 -10.80 19.14
CA ALA A 55 -7.47 -10.34 20.40
C ALA A 55 -7.45 -8.81 20.50
N ALA A 56 -6.37 -8.14 20.10
CA ALA A 56 -6.29 -6.69 20.07
C ALA A 56 -7.30 -6.07 19.08
N VAL A 57 -7.45 -6.67 17.90
CA VAL A 57 -8.46 -6.25 16.92
C VAL A 57 -9.86 -6.41 17.51
N TRP A 58 -10.16 -7.54 18.14
CA TRP A 58 -11.44 -7.77 18.81
C TRP A 58 -11.69 -6.73 19.92
N ALA A 59 -10.73 -6.49 20.82
CA ALA A 59 -10.82 -5.47 21.85
C ALA A 59 -11.08 -4.08 21.23
N GLY A 60 -10.39 -3.77 20.13
CA GLY A 60 -10.59 -2.56 19.36
C GLY A 60 -12.00 -2.44 18.76
N THR A 61 -12.68 -3.54 18.45
CA THR A 61 -14.09 -3.49 18.01
C THR A 61 -15.06 -3.14 19.15
N ARG A 62 -14.68 -3.39 20.40
CA ARG A 62 -15.51 -3.16 21.61
C ARG A 62 -15.26 -1.81 22.29
N SER A 63 -14.04 -1.27 22.18
CA SER A 63 -13.62 -0.04 22.84
C SER A 63 -12.82 0.84 21.91
N TRP A 64 -13.18 2.12 21.77
CA TRP A 64 -12.40 3.11 21.00
C TRP A 64 -11.04 3.38 21.65
N LYS A 65 -10.96 3.34 22.97
CA LYS A 65 -9.70 3.47 23.70
C LYS A 65 -8.78 2.29 23.39
N ALA A 66 -9.33 1.05 23.43
CA ALA A 66 -8.56 -0.14 23.09
C ALA A 66 -8.07 -0.09 21.63
N LEU A 67 -8.90 0.38 20.70
CA LEU A 67 -8.49 0.57 19.30
C LEU A 67 -7.34 1.57 19.18
N LEU A 68 -7.46 2.75 19.81
CA LEU A 68 -6.47 3.82 19.69
C LEU A 68 -5.10 3.39 20.21
N PHE A 69 -5.06 2.71 21.35
CA PHE A 69 -3.81 2.29 21.98
C PHE A 69 -3.37 0.87 21.58
N GLY A 70 -4.12 0.16 20.73
CA GLY A 70 -3.84 -1.23 20.38
C GLY A 70 -3.90 -2.14 21.60
N ALA A 71 -4.86 -1.92 22.50
CA ALA A 71 -4.97 -2.69 23.71
C ALA A 71 -5.45 -4.11 23.41
N PHE A 72 -4.92 -5.07 24.17
CA PHE A 72 -5.18 -6.48 24.04
C PHE A 72 -6.56 -6.88 24.60
N ASP A 73 -7.09 -6.07 25.48
CA ASP A 73 -8.39 -6.24 26.12
C ASP A 73 -9.17 -4.92 26.12
N PRO A 74 -10.53 -4.98 26.22
CA PRO A 74 -11.36 -3.77 26.20
C PRO A 74 -11.14 -2.81 27.38
N ALA A 75 -10.62 -3.30 28.52
CA ALA A 75 -10.30 -2.48 29.70
C ALA A 75 -8.97 -1.73 29.53
N GLY A 76 -8.08 -2.21 28.64
CA GLY A 76 -6.86 -1.53 28.28
C GLY A 76 -5.70 -1.76 29.25
N PHE A 77 -5.58 -2.96 29.82
CA PHE A 77 -4.49 -3.31 30.73
C PHE A 77 -3.14 -3.46 30.02
N ILE A 78 -3.13 -4.08 28.85
CA ILE A 78 -1.90 -4.37 28.09
C ILE A 78 -2.12 -3.96 26.64
N THR A 79 -1.11 -3.37 26.03
CA THR A 79 -1.07 -3.04 24.59
C THR A 79 -0.23 -4.04 23.83
N VAL A 80 -0.44 -4.11 22.51
CA VAL A 80 0.44 -4.89 21.62
C VAL A 80 1.86 -4.33 21.62
N ASP A 81 2.81 -5.16 21.26
CA ASP A 81 4.25 -4.86 21.21
C ASP A 81 4.67 -4.01 19.98
N LYS A 82 3.73 -3.68 19.11
CA LYS A 82 3.94 -2.93 17.86
C LYS A 82 3.10 -1.66 17.84
N PRO A 83 3.47 -0.66 16.99
CA PRO A 83 2.62 0.50 16.76
C PRO A 83 1.20 0.11 16.36
N PRO A 84 0.16 0.75 16.92
CA PRO A 84 -1.24 0.30 16.78
C PRO A 84 -1.87 0.56 15.40
N ALA A 85 -1.16 1.20 14.46
CA ALA A 85 -1.74 1.62 13.18
C ALA A 85 -2.35 0.47 12.36
N SER A 86 -1.74 -0.72 12.35
CA SER A 86 -2.32 -1.89 11.67
C SER A 86 -3.58 -2.39 12.38
N ILE A 87 -3.61 -2.33 13.72
CA ILE A 87 -4.80 -2.66 14.51
C ILE A 87 -5.94 -1.70 14.19
N TRP A 88 -5.65 -0.41 13.93
CA TRP A 88 -6.69 0.55 13.52
C TRP A 88 -7.36 0.13 12.21
N VAL A 89 -6.59 -0.28 11.22
CA VAL A 89 -7.14 -0.70 9.92
C VAL A 89 -8.01 -1.95 10.07
N MET A 90 -7.49 -2.99 10.73
CA MET A 90 -8.22 -4.23 10.97
C MET A 90 -9.43 -4.01 11.89
N GLY A 91 -9.27 -3.22 12.96
CA GLY A 91 -10.32 -2.95 13.94
C GLY A 91 -11.45 -2.10 13.36
N LEU A 92 -11.15 -1.11 12.53
CA LEU A 92 -12.18 -0.34 11.81
C LEU A 92 -12.95 -1.23 10.84
N SER A 93 -12.27 -2.10 10.11
CA SER A 93 -12.93 -3.10 9.26
C SER A 93 -13.84 -4.02 10.09
N GLY A 94 -13.36 -4.50 11.24
CA GLY A 94 -14.15 -5.31 12.17
C GLY A 94 -15.36 -4.58 12.77
N ARG A 95 -15.28 -3.25 12.95
CA ARG A 95 -16.41 -2.42 13.40
C ARG A 95 -17.48 -2.27 12.34
N ILE A 96 -17.08 -2.15 11.07
CA ILE A 96 -17.99 -1.92 9.94
C ILE A 96 -18.68 -3.23 9.52
N PHE A 97 -17.88 -4.31 9.38
CA PHE A 97 -18.35 -5.58 8.80
C PHE A 97 -18.60 -6.68 9.83
N GLY A 98 -18.43 -6.39 11.12
CA GLY A 98 -18.43 -7.38 12.19
C GLY A 98 -17.06 -8.05 12.33
N PHE A 99 -16.74 -8.50 13.56
CA PHE A 99 -15.46 -9.16 13.84
C PHE A 99 -15.47 -10.59 13.27
N SER A 100 -14.62 -10.84 12.31
CA SER A 100 -14.42 -12.13 11.66
C SER A 100 -13.02 -12.24 11.08
N SER A 101 -12.59 -13.44 10.74
CA SER A 101 -11.34 -13.66 10.01
C SER A 101 -11.27 -12.82 8.73
N TRP A 102 -12.34 -12.77 7.96
CA TRP A 102 -12.42 -11.98 6.72
C TRP A 102 -12.28 -10.48 6.97
N SER A 103 -13.05 -9.93 7.90
CA SER A 103 -12.99 -8.48 8.16
C SER A 103 -11.61 -8.03 8.67
N MET A 104 -10.87 -8.93 9.31
CA MET A 104 -9.53 -8.67 9.79
C MET A 104 -8.47 -8.83 8.68
N LEU A 105 -8.55 -9.89 7.89
CA LEU A 105 -7.48 -10.25 6.94
C LEU A 105 -7.63 -9.61 5.56
N VAL A 106 -8.84 -9.24 5.12
CA VAL A 106 -9.04 -8.57 3.81
C VAL A 106 -8.30 -7.25 3.71
N PRO A 107 -8.30 -6.35 4.70
CA PRO A 107 -7.48 -5.15 4.64
C PRO A 107 -5.99 -5.44 4.43
N GLU A 108 -5.44 -6.44 5.11
CA GLU A 108 -4.04 -6.86 4.97
C GLU A 108 -3.74 -7.33 3.53
N ALA A 109 -4.61 -8.17 2.96
CA ALA A 109 -4.51 -8.63 1.58
C ALA A 109 -4.56 -7.48 0.58
N LEU A 110 -5.45 -6.49 0.80
CA LEU A 110 -5.57 -5.31 -0.06
C LEU A 110 -4.37 -4.37 0.07
N MET A 111 -3.75 -4.26 1.25
CA MET A 111 -2.49 -3.54 1.41
C MET A 111 -1.38 -4.15 0.56
N GLY A 112 -1.35 -5.48 0.41
CA GLY A 112 -0.45 -6.17 -0.50
C GLY A 112 -0.65 -5.77 -1.96
N VAL A 113 -1.90 -5.74 -2.43
CA VAL A 113 -2.22 -5.29 -3.79
C VAL A 113 -1.81 -3.83 -4.00
N ALA A 114 -2.08 -2.97 -3.01
CA ALA A 114 -1.68 -1.56 -3.06
C ALA A 114 -0.15 -1.39 -3.07
N ALA A 115 0.58 -2.18 -2.29
CA ALA A 115 2.05 -2.17 -2.27
C ALA A 115 2.63 -2.55 -3.64
N VAL A 116 2.09 -3.59 -4.29
CA VAL A 116 2.49 -4.00 -5.65
C VAL A 116 2.20 -2.89 -6.66
N ALA A 117 1.02 -2.25 -6.57
CA ALA A 117 0.67 -1.14 -7.46
C ALA A 117 1.60 0.07 -7.30
N LEU A 118 1.94 0.42 -6.05
CA LEU A 118 2.85 1.53 -5.76
C LEU A 118 4.29 1.22 -6.19
N LEU A 119 4.77 0.00 -5.96
CA LEU A 119 6.09 -0.43 -6.41
C LEU A 119 6.20 -0.39 -7.93
N TYR A 120 5.20 -0.94 -8.64
CA TYR A 120 5.09 -0.79 -10.08
C TYR A 120 5.18 0.68 -10.50
N ALA A 121 4.39 1.55 -9.86
CA ALA A 121 4.33 2.97 -10.19
C ALA A 121 5.67 3.68 -9.95
N SER A 122 6.40 3.32 -8.88
CA SER A 122 7.71 3.87 -8.55
C SER A 122 8.77 3.47 -9.59
N VAL A 123 8.93 2.17 -9.81
CA VAL A 123 9.95 1.63 -10.72
C VAL A 123 9.66 2.01 -12.19
N ARG A 124 8.39 1.99 -12.58
CA ARG A 124 7.98 2.42 -13.93
C ARG A 124 8.43 3.84 -14.25
N ARG A 125 8.44 4.74 -13.29
CA ARG A 125 8.85 6.14 -13.49
C ARG A 125 10.31 6.29 -13.83
N VAL A 126 11.14 5.47 -13.19
CA VAL A 126 12.60 5.54 -13.34
C VAL A 126 13.10 4.65 -14.48
N SER A 127 12.55 3.44 -14.58
CA SER A 127 13.08 2.37 -15.43
C SER A 127 12.09 1.85 -16.48
N GLY A 128 10.93 2.49 -16.61
CA GLY A 128 9.92 2.14 -17.61
C GLY A 128 8.96 1.00 -17.20
N PRO A 129 7.94 0.72 -18.05
CA PRO A 129 6.82 -0.13 -17.68
C PRO A 129 7.19 -1.61 -17.48
N VAL A 130 8.14 -2.14 -18.26
CA VAL A 130 8.56 -3.54 -18.14
C VAL A 130 9.27 -3.77 -16.81
N ALA A 131 10.22 -2.88 -16.45
CA ALA A 131 10.90 -2.95 -15.16
C ALA A 131 9.92 -2.82 -13.99
N GLY A 132 8.91 -1.92 -14.10
CA GLY A 132 7.85 -1.79 -13.12
C GLY A 132 7.04 -3.08 -12.94
N LEU A 133 6.65 -3.74 -14.05
CA LEU A 133 5.93 -5.01 -14.00
C LEU A 133 6.76 -6.12 -13.36
N LEU A 134 8.04 -6.20 -13.69
CA LEU A 134 8.96 -7.18 -13.11
C LEU A 134 9.11 -6.95 -11.59
N ALA A 135 9.34 -5.71 -11.17
CA ALA A 135 9.43 -5.38 -9.75
C ALA A 135 8.15 -5.72 -8.97
N GLY A 136 6.98 -5.34 -9.55
CA GLY A 136 5.69 -5.68 -8.96
C GLY A 136 5.45 -7.19 -8.89
N ALA A 137 5.79 -7.93 -9.95
CA ALA A 137 5.66 -9.39 -9.98
C ALA A 137 6.60 -10.07 -8.97
N THR A 138 7.82 -9.57 -8.83
CA THR A 138 8.77 -10.07 -7.83
C THR A 138 8.21 -9.91 -6.43
N LEU A 139 7.69 -8.72 -6.08
CA LEU A 139 7.06 -8.50 -4.78
C LEU A 139 5.85 -9.43 -4.58
N ALA A 140 4.95 -9.51 -5.59
CA ALA A 140 3.72 -10.29 -5.52
C ALA A 140 3.95 -11.80 -5.39
N LEU A 141 5.05 -12.33 -5.95
CA LEU A 141 5.37 -13.75 -5.97
C LEU A 141 6.39 -14.17 -4.92
N THR A 142 6.93 -13.24 -4.14
CA THR A 142 7.84 -13.56 -3.03
C THR A 142 7.09 -14.29 -1.93
N PRO A 143 7.43 -15.56 -1.60
CA PRO A 143 6.58 -16.39 -0.72
C PRO A 143 6.34 -15.78 0.67
N VAL A 144 7.37 -15.21 1.29
CA VAL A 144 7.23 -14.56 2.61
C VAL A 144 6.33 -13.33 2.54
N VAL A 145 6.35 -12.59 1.45
CA VAL A 145 5.47 -11.42 1.24
C VAL A 145 4.02 -11.86 1.12
N VAL A 146 3.74 -12.90 0.31
CA VAL A 146 2.40 -13.49 0.19
C VAL A 146 1.89 -13.96 1.55
N LEU A 147 2.75 -14.62 2.33
CA LEU A 147 2.38 -15.08 3.68
C LEU A 147 2.02 -13.90 4.58
N MET A 148 2.83 -12.84 4.59
CA MET A 148 2.61 -11.67 5.46
C MET A 148 1.34 -10.91 5.09
N PHE A 149 1.01 -10.75 3.81
CA PHE A 149 -0.22 -10.09 3.37
C PHE A 149 -1.49 -10.95 3.55
N ARG A 150 -1.36 -12.21 3.92
CA ARG A 150 -2.46 -13.12 4.27
C ARG A 150 -2.59 -13.37 5.77
N PHE A 151 -1.86 -12.59 6.57
CA PHE A 151 -1.73 -12.76 8.01
C PHE A 151 -1.98 -11.41 8.70
N ASN A 152 -2.56 -11.41 9.89
CA ASN A 152 -2.82 -10.20 10.68
C ASN A 152 -1.55 -9.69 11.38
N ASN A 153 -0.52 -9.39 10.59
CA ASN A 153 0.76 -8.91 11.09
C ASN A 153 0.92 -7.40 10.72
N PRO A 154 1.44 -6.57 11.62
CA PRO A 154 1.75 -5.16 11.34
C PRO A 154 2.62 -4.91 10.11
N ASP A 155 3.32 -5.93 9.64
CA ASP A 155 4.27 -5.84 8.52
C ASP A 155 3.60 -5.51 7.18
N ALA A 156 2.33 -5.88 6.97
CA ALA A 156 1.61 -5.53 5.74
C ALA A 156 1.48 -4.01 5.58
N LEU A 157 1.05 -3.31 6.64
CA LEU A 157 0.99 -1.85 6.65
C LEU A 157 2.38 -1.24 6.56
N LEU A 158 3.38 -1.80 7.25
CA LEU A 158 4.77 -1.32 7.19
C LEU A 158 5.30 -1.34 5.75
N VAL A 159 5.16 -2.47 5.05
CA VAL A 159 5.62 -2.61 3.66
C VAL A 159 4.90 -1.61 2.76
N LEU A 160 3.58 -1.46 2.90
CA LEU A 160 2.81 -0.49 2.13
C LEU A 160 3.33 0.94 2.36
N LEU A 161 3.57 1.34 3.61
CA LEU A 161 4.08 2.69 3.94
C LEU A 161 5.51 2.91 3.44
N LEU A 162 6.39 1.90 3.52
CA LEU A 162 7.75 2.00 2.97
C LEU A 162 7.74 2.19 1.46
N VAL A 163 6.91 1.42 0.74
CA VAL A 163 6.78 1.58 -0.72
C VAL A 163 6.14 2.92 -1.07
N LEU A 164 5.17 3.39 -0.28
CA LEU A 164 4.57 4.72 -0.44
C LEU A 164 5.61 5.82 -0.23
N ALA A 165 6.43 5.74 0.81
CA ALA A 165 7.52 6.68 1.06
C ALA A 165 8.53 6.70 -0.10
N ALA A 166 8.91 5.54 -0.64
CA ALA A 166 9.77 5.44 -1.82
C ALA A 166 9.12 6.09 -3.05
N TYR A 167 7.81 5.89 -3.25
CA TYR A 167 7.06 6.56 -4.31
C TYR A 167 7.05 8.08 -4.14
N CYS A 168 6.76 8.57 -2.94
CA CYS A 168 6.74 10.00 -2.64
C CYS A 168 8.12 10.64 -2.84
N THR A 169 9.19 9.97 -2.40
CA THR A 169 10.58 10.42 -2.62
C THR A 169 10.91 10.52 -4.10
N THR A 170 10.56 9.50 -4.89
CA THR A 170 10.75 9.55 -6.34
C THR A 170 10.01 10.74 -6.96
N ARG A 171 8.78 10.99 -6.52
CA ARG A 171 7.98 12.14 -6.99
C ARG A 171 8.57 13.48 -6.56
N ALA A 172 9.13 13.56 -5.35
CA ALA A 172 9.80 14.77 -4.86
C ALA A 172 10.99 15.14 -5.75
N ILE A 173 11.82 14.14 -6.08
CA ILE A 173 12.99 14.32 -6.94
C ILE A 173 12.58 14.74 -8.35
N GLU A 174 11.61 14.03 -8.98
CA GLU A 174 11.14 14.34 -10.32
C GLU A 174 10.56 15.75 -10.47
N ARG A 175 9.91 16.27 -9.43
CA ARG A 175 9.18 17.54 -9.48
C ARG A 175 9.88 18.68 -8.75
N ALA A 176 11.03 18.44 -8.16
CA ALA A 176 11.73 19.37 -7.27
C ALA A 176 10.76 20.02 -6.24
N SER A 177 9.87 19.21 -5.66
CA SER A 177 8.74 19.67 -4.84
C SER A 177 8.79 19.11 -3.43
N THR A 178 8.93 19.98 -2.45
CA THR A 178 8.93 19.64 -1.02
C THR A 178 7.61 19.03 -0.53
N ARG A 179 6.49 19.28 -1.24
CA ARG A 179 5.18 18.70 -0.87
C ARG A 179 5.21 17.17 -0.82
N TRP A 180 5.97 16.53 -1.70
CA TRP A 180 6.12 15.09 -1.75
C TRP A 180 7.05 14.51 -0.69
N LEU A 181 7.83 15.35 0.00
CA LEU A 181 8.68 14.94 1.12
C LEU A 181 7.93 14.98 2.46
N VAL A 182 6.81 15.70 2.52
CA VAL A 182 5.99 15.83 3.74
C VAL A 182 4.87 14.79 3.80
N LEU A 183 4.54 14.19 2.66
CA LEU A 183 3.57 13.08 2.55
C LEU A 183 4.22 11.74 2.88
#